data_c7d02e6cc30fb41b81d033da15962c59
#
_entry.id   c7d02e6cc30fb41b81d033da15962c59
#
_cell.length_a   1.000
_cell.length_b   1.000
_cell.length_c   1.000
_cell.angle_alpha   90.00
_cell.angle_beta   90.00
_cell.angle_gamma   90.00
#
_symmetry.space_group_name_H-M   'P 1'
#
loop_
_entity.id
_entity.type
_entity.pdbx_description
1 polymer ?
#
loop_
_entity_poly.entity_id
_entity_poly.type
_entity_poly.pdbx_seq_one_letter_code
_entity_poly.pdbx_strand_id
1 'polypeptide(L)'
;MSKLVINSRGTARQTDPAVPDIQDAPPAPGVPDAPRWAQLAAKAAALSTVPSGVWRIAFGFGVPVGFTGATAAAFDAHQPGWGTVYCVALSALAETLAFLTVGLVRPWGLAAPGWIPLIGGRRVRPLAAIVPALLGSALLTFLGMEALFGGWAHNLAEPDSPRGFAAVVMTLAYLPLVAWGPLLGAVTLDYARRTLRRRR
;
A
#
# COMPACT_ATOMS: atom_id res chain seq x y z
N MET A 1 -43.34 -12.11 19.69
CA MET A 1 -43.70 -12.90 20.89
C MET A 1 -42.41 -13.12 21.69
N SER A 2 -42.23 -12.36 22.75
CA SER A 2 -41.04 -12.48 23.63
C SER A 2 -41.26 -13.65 24.59
N LYS A 3 -40.35 -14.62 24.58
CA LYS A 3 -40.36 -15.70 25.58
C LYS A 3 -39.70 -15.22 26.86
N LEU A 4 -40.50 -15.17 27.95
CA LEU A 4 -40.03 -14.89 29.30
C LEU A 4 -39.46 -16.21 29.87
N VAL A 5 -38.17 -16.25 30.16
CA VAL A 5 -37.55 -17.38 30.89
C VAL A 5 -37.32 -16.95 32.33
N ILE A 6 -38.05 -17.59 33.29
CA ILE A 6 -37.94 -17.32 34.70
C ILE A 6 -36.86 -18.26 35.30
N ASN A 7 -35.84 -17.67 35.93
CA ASN A 7 -34.79 -18.42 36.61
C ASN A 7 -35.27 -18.73 38.07
N SER A 8 -34.75 -19.80 38.65
CA SER A 8 -35.09 -20.35 39.98
C SER A 8 -34.88 -19.42 41.18
N ARG A 9 -34.51 -18.16 40.96
CA ARG A 9 -34.38 -17.11 41.99
C ARG A 9 -35.35 -15.93 41.82
N GLY A 10 -36.35 -16.03 40.95
CA GLY A 10 -37.43 -15.04 40.84
C GLY A 10 -37.04 -13.66 40.32
N THR A 11 -35.85 -13.46 39.82
CA THR A 11 -35.44 -12.22 39.14
C THR A 11 -35.60 -12.35 37.62
N ALA A 12 -36.53 -11.57 37.07
CA ALA A 12 -36.68 -11.45 35.62
C ALA A 12 -35.49 -10.68 35.07
N ARG A 13 -34.57 -11.39 34.43
CA ARG A 13 -33.51 -10.76 33.63
C ARG A 13 -34.08 -10.58 32.22
N GLN A 14 -34.30 -9.33 31.86
CA GLN A 14 -34.61 -8.97 30.49
C GLN A 14 -33.36 -9.29 29.69
N THR A 15 -33.40 -10.36 28.88
CA THR A 15 -32.36 -10.61 27.91
C THR A 15 -32.49 -9.55 26.80
N ASP A 16 -31.65 -8.53 26.87
CA ASP A 16 -31.46 -7.69 25.71
C ASP A 16 -31.21 -8.60 24.50
N PRO A 17 -31.84 -8.31 23.35
CA PRO A 17 -31.54 -9.05 22.12
C PRO A 17 -30.04 -8.96 21.92
N ALA A 18 -29.38 -10.11 21.96
CA ALA A 18 -27.92 -10.19 21.76
C ALA A 18 -27.58 -9.38 20.52
N VAL A 19 -26.81 -8.29 20.72
CA VAL A 19 -26.22 -7.56 19.61
C VAL A 19 -25.43 -8.60 18.82
N PRO A 20 -25.76 -8.88 17.55
CA PRO A 20 -25.05 -9.88 16.78
C PRO A 20 -23.58 -9.52 16.79
N ASP A 21 -22.74 -10.47 17.19
CA ASP A 21 -21.30 -10.27 17.15
C ASP A 21 -20.95 -9.88 15.73
N ILE A 22 -20.18 -8.79 15.55
CA ILE A 22 -19.80 -8.26 14.22
C ILE A 22 -19.04 -9.32 13.42
N GLN A 23 -18.54 -10.36 14.10
CA GLN A 23 -17.85 -11.49 13.50
C GLN A 23 -18.79 -12.49 12.82
N ASP A 24 -20.06 -12.57 13.24
CA ASP A 24 -21.07 -13.50 12.69
C ASP A 24 -21.99 -12.83 11.66
N ALA A 25 -21.77 -11.55 11.34
CA ALA A 25 -22.50 -10.91 10.27
C ALA A 25 -22.17 -11.62 8.94
N PRO A 26 -23.16 -12.19 8.22
CA PRO A 26 -22.92 -12.82 6.94
C PRO A 26 -22.18 -11.84 6.04
N PRO A 27 -21.16 -12.27 5.28
CA PRO A 27 -20.39 -11.39 4.42
C PRO A 27 -21.38 -10.62 3.54
N ALA A 28 -21.23 -9.29 3.53
CA ALA A 28 -22.15 -8.42 2.80
C ALA A 28 -22.38 -9.00 1.41
N PRO A 29 -23.64 -9.29 1.01
CA PRO A 29 -23.92 -9.94 -0.26
C PRO A 29 -23.37 -9.06 -1.36
N GLY A 30 -22.19 -9.48 -1.89
CA GLY A 30 -21.88 -8.66 -2.90
C GLY A 30 -20.68 -8.82 -3.76
N VAL A 31 -19.48 -8.81 -3.38
CA VAL A 31 -18.33 -8.88 -4.29
C VAL A 31 -17.63 -10.22 -4.12
N PRO A 32 -17.40 -10.99 -5.21
CA PRO A 32 -16.65 -12.24 -5.10
C PRO A 32 -15.28 -12.00 -4.50
N ASP A 33 -14.80 -12.94 -3.70
CA ASP A 33 -13.45 -12.90 -3.14
C ASP A 33 -12.41 -12.75 -4.25
N ALA A 34 -11.36 -12.01 -3.96
CA ALA A 34 -10.27 -11.85 -4.90
C ALA A 34 -9.58 -13.21 -5.14
N PRO A 35 -9.28 -13.58 -6.39
CA PRO A 35 -8.59 -14.81 -6.69
C PRO A 35 -7.19 -14.83 -6.07
N ARG A 36 -6.67 -16.02 -5.78
CA ARG A 36 -5.37 -16.19 -5.11
C ARG A 36 -4.23 -15.43 -5.79
N TRP A 37 -4.20 -15.43 -7.12
CA TRP A 37 -3.18 -14.70 -7.87
C TRP A 37 -3.23 -13.18 -7.61
N ALA A 38 -4.42 -12.58 -7.55
CA ALA A 38 -4.57 -11.16 -7.26
C ALA A 38 -4.14 -10.81 -5.82
N GLN A 39 -4.42 -11.71 -4.86
CA GLN A 39 -3.96 -11.56 -3.48
C GLN A 39 -2.42 -11.63 -3.39
N LEU A 40 -1.79 -12.55 -4.14
CA LEU A 40 -0.33 -12.66 -4.21
C LEU A 40 0.28 -11.43 -4.91
N ALA A 41 -0.30 -10.98 -6.02
CA ALA A 41 0.14 -9.80 -6.73
C ALA A 41 0.05 -8.53 -5.86
N ALA A 42 -1.02 -8.37 -5.09
CA ALA A 42 -1.16 -7.25 -4.17
C ALA A 42 -0.12 -7.28 -3.04
N LYS A 43 0.19 -8.46 -2.49
CA LYS A 43 1.26 -8.61 -1.51
C LYS A 43 2.64 -8.34 -2.11
N ALA A 44 2.90 -8.85 -3.32
CA ALA A 44 4.15 -8.60 -4.03
C ALA A 44 4.34 -7.12 -4.34
N ALA A 45 3.27 -6.41 -4.76
CA ALA A 45 3.28 -4.98 -4.94
C ALA A 45 3.63 -4.24 -3.63
N ALA A 46 3.01 -4.62 -2.51
CA ALA A 46 3.31 -4.02 -1.21
C ALA A 46 4.75 -4.30 -0.75
N LEU A 47 5.26 -5.51 -0.97
CA LEU A 47 6.62 -5.88 -0.56
C LEU A 47 7.71 -5.28 -1.47
N SER A 48 7.37 -4.90 -2.70
CA SER A 48 8.35 -4.35 -3.65
C SER A 48 8.87 -2.97 -3.26
N THR A 49 8.13 -2.23 -2.42
CA THR A 49 8.53 -0.90 -1.94
C THR A 49 9.47 -0.96 -0.73
N VAL A 50 9.40 -2.03 0.07
CA VAL A 50 10.13 -2.18 1.34
C VAL A 50 11.64 -2.00 1.19
N PRO A 51 12.34 -2.67 0.25
CA PRO A 51 13.79 -2.53 0.15
C PRO A 51 14.24 -1.09 -0.10
N SER A 52 13.54 -0.37 -1.00
CA SER A 52 13.86 1.03 -1.29
C SER A 52 13.47 1.96 -0.15
N GLY A 53 12.41 1.65 0.59
CA GLY A 53 12.01 2.37 1.79
C GLY A 53 13.08 2.27 2.89
N VAL A 54 13.55 1.06 3.18
CA VAL A 54 14.62 0.81 4.15
C VAL A 54 15.91 1.55 3.73
N TRP A 55 16.30 1.44 2.47
CA TRP A 55 17.49 2.13 1.95
C TRP A 55 17.39 3.65 2.10
N ARG A 56 16.25 4.25 1.74
CA ARG A 56 16.00 5.70 1.89
C ARG A 56 16.00 6.15 3.33
N ILE A 57 15.39 5.37 4.22
CA ILE A 57 15.36 5.68 5.66
C ILE A 57 16.78 5.63 6.22
N ALA A 58 17.56 4.58 5.93
CA ALA A 58 18.96 4.49 6.33
C ALA A 58 19.79 5.70 5.83
N PHE A 59 19.65 6.04 4.55
CA PHE A 59 20.23 7.22 3.96
C PHE A 59 19.81 8.51 4.68
N GLY A 60 18.52 8.69 4.93
CA GLY A 60 17.99 9.87 5.62
C GLY A 60 18.50 10.05 7.05
N PHE A 61 18.93 8.98 7.71
CA PHE A 61 19.59 9.01 9.02
C PHE A 61 21.12 9.15 8.95
N GLY A 62 21.66 9.44 7.75
CA GLY A 62 23.08 9.69 7.57
C GLY A 62 23.95 8.44 7.41
N VAL A 63 23.34 7.27 7.14
CA VAL A 63 24.12 6.07 6.79
C VAL A 63 24.81 6.32 5.45
N PRO A 64 26.15 6.17 5.34
CA PRO A 64 26.87 6.40 4.10
C PRO A 64 26.50 5.35 3.07
N VAL A 65 25.73 5.76 2.06
CA VAL A 65 25.21 4.86 0.99
C VAL A 65 26.04 4.96 -0.30
N GLY A 66 27.18 5.66 -0.25
CA GLY A 66 28.17 5.71 -1.34
C GLY A 66 28.08 6.92 -2.26
N PHE A 67 27.25 7.92 -1.96
CA PHE A 67 27.34 9.22 -2.63
C PHE A 67 28.64 9.93 -2.28
N THR A 68 29.18 10.71 -3.22
CA THR A 68 30.44 11.44 -3.06
C THR A 68 30.29 12.90 -3.51
N GLY A 69 31.36 13.68 -3.40
CA GLY A 69 31.46 15.04 -3.95
C GLY A 69 30.40 16.02 -3.45
N ALA A 70 29.91 16.85 -4.36
CA ALA A 70 28.94 17.88 -4.08
C ALA A 70 27.57 17.31 -3.63
N THR A 71 27.20 16.16 -4.18
CA THR A 71 25.96 15.48 -3.84
C THR A 71 25.97 15.00 -2.38
N ALA A 72 27.06 14.36 -1.93
CA ALA A 72 27.20 13.96 -0.53
C ALA A 72 27.15 15.18 0.40
N ALA A 73 27.90 16.23 0.09
CA ALA A 73 27.94 17.45 0.91
C ALA A 73 26.55 18.12 1.01
N ALA A 74 25.79 18.14 -0.09
CA ALA A 74 24.43 18.67 -0.10
C ALA A 74 23.48 17.89 0.80
N PHE A 75 23.61 16.55 0.84
CA PHE A 75 22.81 15.71 1.73
C PHE A 75 23.22 15.87 3.18
N ASP A 76 24.54 15.84 3.47
CA ASP A 76 25.09 15.99 4.84
C ASP A 76 24.68 17.31 5.48
N ALA A 77 24.58 18.38 4.68
CA ALA A 77 24.12 19.69 5.16
C ALA A 77 22.66 19.69 5.67
N HIS A 78 21.86 18.67 5.29
CA HIS A 78 20.45 18.59 5.64
C HIS A 78 20.11 17.34 6.48
N GLN A 79 21.13 16.58 6.89
CA GLN A 79 20.99 15.35 7.70
C GLN A 79 21.90 15.42 8.95
N PRO A 80 21.37 15.10 10.16
CA PRO A 80 19.96 14.90 10.48
C PRO A 80 19.19 16.23 10.44
N GLY A 81 18.00 16.23 9.82
CA GLY A 81 17.17 17.43 9.71
C GLY A 81 16.05 17.28 8.66
N TRP A 82 15.86 18.32 7.86
CA TRP A 82 14.81 18.31 6.84
C TRP A 82 14.98 17.18 5.81
N GLY A 83 16.20 16.85 5.43
CA GLY A 83 16.50 15.73 4.54
C GLY A 83 16.02 14.38 5.11
N THR A 84 16.23 14.17 6.40
CA THR A 84 15.70 12.98 7.11
C THR A 84 14.17 12.93 7.06
N VAL A 85 13.52 14.06 7.39
CA VAL A 85 12.06 14.16 7.34
C VAL A 85 11.53 13.85 5.94
N TYR A 86 12.17 14.38 4.91
CA TYR A 86 11.80 14.12 3.51
C TYR A 86 11.92 12.63 3.16
N CYS A 87 13.04 11.98 3.49
CA CYS A 87 13.26 10.56 3.21
C CYS A 87 12.23 9.66 3.92
N VAL A 88 11.94 9.94 5.19
CA VAL A 88 10.97 9.19 5.99
C VAL A 88 9.55 9.42 5.45
N ALA A 89 9.17 10.67 5.18
CA ALA A 89 7.84 11.00 4.68
C ALA A 89 7.57 10.36 3.30
N LEU A 90 8.56 10.43 2.39
CA LEU A 90 8.46 9.82 1.07
C LEU A 90 8.35 8.28 1.16
N SER A 91 9.12 7.65 2.06
CA SER A 91 9.03 6.21 2.30
C SER A 91 7.68 5.82 2.90
N ALA A 92 7.22 6.55 3.91
CA ALA A 92 5.90 6.30 4.52
C ALA A 92 4.77 6.49 3.51
N LEU A 93 4.84 7.49 2.64
CA LEU A 93 3.88 7.70 1.55
C LEU A 93 3.88 6.51 0.58
N ALA A 94 5.06 6.08 0.12
CA ALA A 94 5.19 4.94 -0.79
C ALA A 94 4.62 3.65 -0.18
N GLU A 95 4.97 3.35 1.07
CA GLU A 95 4.45 2.19 1.79
C GLU A 95 2.92 2.27 2.00
N THR A 96 2.40 3.45 2.31
CA THR A 96 0.94 3.66 2.45
C THR A 96 0.22 3.39 1.13
N LEU A 97 0.73 3.93 0.02
CA LEU A 97 0.15 3.71 -1.31
C LEU A 97 0.25 2.23 -1.74
N ALA A 98 1.38 1.57 -1.44
CA ALA A 98 1.56 0.15 -1.69
C ALA A 98 0.62 -0.71 -0.83
N PHE A 99 0.42 -0.33 0.43
CA PHE A 99 -0.55 -0.99 1.31
C PHE A 99 -1.99 -0.83 0.81
N LEU A 100 -2.36 0.31 0.25
CA LEU A 100 -3.69 0.51 -0.35
C LEU A 100 -3.96 -0.46 -1.51
N THR A 101 -2.92 -0.95 -2.20
CA THR A 101 -3.06 -2.01 -3.22
C THR A 101 -3.63 -3.29 -2.61
N VAL A 102 -3.26 -3.62 -1.37
CA VAL A 102 -3.81 -4.78 -0.64
C VAL A 102 -5.31 -4.57 -0.34
N GLY A 103 -5.75 -3.33 -0.16
CA GLY A 103 -7.16 -2.99 0.00
C GLY A 103 -8.04 -3.41 -1.17
N LEU A 104 -7.54 -3.38 -2.41
CA LEU A 104 -8.29 -3.78 -3.59
C LEU A 104 -8.67 -5.29 -3.61
N VAL A 105 -7.98 -6.11 -2.80
CA VAL A 105 -8.22 -7.56 -2.71
C VAL A 105 -8.80 -7.98 -1.35
N ARG A 106 -9.00 -7.04 -0.43
CA ARG A 106 -9.52 -7.29 0.92
C ARG A 106 -10.89 -6.65 1.12
N PRO A 107 -11.73 -7.19 2.02
CA PRO A 107 -13.07 -6.66 2.28
C PRO A 107 -13.07 -5.17 2.71
N TRP A 108 -12.06 -4.72 3.44
CA TRP A 108 -11.95 -3.33 3.89
C TRP A 108 -11.73 -2.31 2.75
N GLY A 109 -11.29 -2.73 1.57
CA GLY A 109 -11.23 -1.87 0.38
C GLY A 109 -12.59 -1.62 -0.28
N LEU A 110 -13.65 -2.34 0.15
CA LEU A 110 -15.02 -2.16 -0.33
C LEU A 110 -15.84 -1.23 0.58
N ALA A 111 -15.50 -1.20 1.86
CA ALA A 111 -16.11 -0.32 2.85
C ALA A 111 -15.02 0.29 3.73
N ALA A 112 -15.06 1.60 3.93
CA ALA A 112 -14.09 2.29 4.76
C ALA A 112 -14.16 1.73 6.20
N PRO A 113 -13.02 1.38 6.83
CA PRO A 113 -13.00 0.93 8.21
C PRO A 113 -13.69 1.93 9.15
N GLY A 114 -14.46 1.43 10.11
CA GLY A 114 -15.26 2.28 11.02
C GLY A 114 -14.46 3.27 11.86
N TRP A 115 -13.15 3.04 12.05
CA TRP A 115 -12.25 3.93 12.79
C TRP A 115 -11.83 5.19 12.01
N ILE A 116 -12.11 5.27 10.68
CA ILE A 116 -11.77 6.46 9.90
C ILE A 116 -12.85 7.51 10.11
N PRO A 117 -12.53 8.67 10.73
CA PRO A 117 -13.49 9.74 10.91
C PRO A 117 -13.99 10.24 9.54
N LEU A 118 -15.28 10.65 9.48
CA LEU A 118 -15.99 11.19 8.31
C LEU A 118 -16.42 10.17 7.23
N ILE A 119 -15.71 9.05 7.02
CA ILE A 119 -16.00 8.07 5.95
C ILE A 119 -16.16 6.63 6.46
N GLY A 120 -15.95 6.39 7.75
CA GLY A 120 -16.07 5.07 8.37
C GLY A 120 -17.43 4.42 8.10
N GLY A 121 -17.42 3.13 7.72
CA GLY A 121 -18.62 2.36 7.40
C GLY A 121 -19.28 2.69 6.05
N ARG A 122 -18.87 3.75 5.35
CA ARG A 122 -19.42 4.08 4.03
C ARG A 122 -18.84 3.17 2.96
N ARG A 123 -19.70 2.73 2.04
CA ARG A 123 -19.27 1.99 0.84
C ARG A 123 -18.43 2.89 -0.05
N VAL A 124 -17.24 2.44 -0.38
CA VAL A 124 -16.36 3.14 -1.33
C VAL A 124 -16.95 3.01 -2.73
N ARG A 125 -17.10 4.14 -3.44
CA ARG A 125 -17.49 4.10 -4.84
C ARG A 125 -16.38 3.43 -5.65
N PRO A 126 -16.63 2.34 -6.42
CA PRO A 126 -15.57 1.62 -7.10
C PRO A 126 -14.68 2.50 -7.99
N LEU A 127 -15.27 3.47 -8.68
CA LEU A 127 -14.52 4.39 -9.54
C LEU A 127 -13.55 5.28 -8.75
N ALA A 128 -13.87 5.64 -7.50
CA ALA A 128 -12.99 6.43 -6.65
C ALA A 128 -11.71 5.68 -6.25
N ALA A 129 -11.73 4.34 -6.27
CA ALA A 129 -10.55 3.52 -6.06
C ALA A 129 -9.86 3.16 -7.40
N ILE A 130 -10.63 2.84 -8.43
CA ILE A 130 -10.12 2.40 -9.73
C ILE A 130 -9.34 3.49 -10.45
N VAL A 131 -9.89 4.71 -10.53
CA VAL A 131 -9.27 5.79 -11.31
C VAL A 131 -7.89 6.17 -10.78
N PRO A 132 -7.71 6.52 -9.49
CA PRO A 132 -6.38 6.86 -8.98
C PRO A 132 -5.42 5.66 -9.02
N ALA A 133 -5.90 4.44 -8.81
CA ALA A 133 -5.06 3.25 -8.88
C ALA A 133 -4.56 2.97 -10.31
N LEU A 134 -5.38 3.16 -11.33
CA LEU A 134 -4.95 3.03 -12.74
C LEU A 134 -3.97 4.13 -13.14
N LEU A 135 -4.24 5.38 -12.75
CA LEU A 135 -3.33 6.49 -13.02
C LEU A 135 -1.98 6.28 -12.33
N GLY A 136 -2.00 5.87 -11.06
CA GLY A 136 -0.78 5.52 -10.32
C GLY A 136 -0.04 4.34 -10.95
N SER A 137 -0.76 3.29 -11.36
CA SER A 137 -0.17 2.15 -12.07
C SER A 137 0.50 2.55 -13.38
N ALA A 138 -0.16 3.37 -14.19
CA ALA A 138 0.39 3.85 -15.45
C ALA A 138 1.66 4.68 -15.23
N LEU A 139 1.63 5.61 -14.27
CA LEU A 139 2.79 6.43 -13.90
C LEU A 139 3.95 5.57 -13.39
N LEU A 140 3.70 4.66 -12.45
CA LEU A 140 4.73 3.78 -11.89
C LEU A 140 5.31 2.83 -12.93
N THR A 141 4.48 2.33 -13.85
CA THR A 141 4.95 1.51 -14.97
C THR A 141 5.81 2.32 -15.91
N PHE A 142 5.41 3.55 -16.25
CA PHE A 142 6.20 4.44 -17.09
C PHE A 142 7.57 4.74 -16.46
N LEU A 143 7.61 5.12 -15.16
CA LEU A 143 8.86 5.38 -14.46
C LEU A 143 9.74 4.13 -14.34
N GLY A 144 9.15 2.96 -14.14
CA GLY A 144 9.88 1.69 -14.14
C GLY A 144 10.49 1.34 -15.49
N MET A 145 9.75 1.59 -16.58
CA MET A 145 10.26 1.40 -17.94
C MET A 145 11.38 2.39 -18.25
N GLU A 146 11.22 3.65 -17.90
CA GLU A 146 12.25 4.67 -18.04
C GLU A 146 13.55 4.26 -17.32
N ALA A 147 13.43 3.78 -16.08
CA ALA A 147 14.59 3.27 -15.35
C ALA A 147 15.24 2.08 -16.07
N LEU A 148 14.48 1.12 -16.56
CA LEU A 148 15.02 -0.06 -17.24
C LEU A 148 15.70 0.27 -18.59
N PHE A 149 15.17 1.22 -19.35
CA PHE A 149 15.68 1.56 -20.70
C PHE A 149 16.78 2.64 -20.72
N GLY A 150 17.46 2.84 -19.63
CA GLY A 150 18.67 3.67 -19.59
C GLY A 150 18.70 4.72 -18.47
N GLY A 151 17.57 5.13 -17.92
CA GLY A 151 17.52 6.12 -16.86
C GLY A 151 18.32 5.70 -15.63
N TRP A 152 18.28 4.42 -15.26
CA TRP A 152 19.07 3.89 -14.16
C TRP A 152 20.58 3.88 -14.45
N ALA A 153 20.96 3.46 -15.66
CA ALA A 153 22.36 3.47 -16.08
C ALA A 153 22.91 4.90 -16.15
N HIS A 154 22.12 5.85 -16.64
CA HIS A 154 22.47 7.26 -16.63
C HIS A 154 22.67 7.78 -15.21
N ASN A 155 21.75 7.48 -14.30
CA ASN A 155 21.84 7.86 -12.90
C ASN A 155 23.09 7.31 -12.20
N LEU A 156 23.48 6.06 -12.48
CA LEU A 156 24.70 5.45 -11.97
C LEU A 156 25.99 6.02 -12.63
N ALA A 157 25.89 6.61 -13.81
CA ALA A 157 27.02 7.22 -14.50
C ALA A 157 27.37 8.63 -13.98
N GLU A 158 26.49 9.25 -13.22
CA GLU A 158 26.74 10.55 -12.60
C GLU A 158 28.01 10.52 -11.72
N PRO A 159 28.85 11.58 -11.75
CA PRO A 159 30.16 11.58 -11.06
C PRO A 159 30.07 11.25 -9.56
N ASP A 160 29.05 11.76 -8.90
CA ASP A 160 28.86 11.68 -7.44
C ASP A 160 28.00 10.48 -7.00
N SER A 161 27.53 9.65 -7.96
CA SER A 161 26.68 8.49 -7.66
C SER A 161 27.46 7.36 -7.01
N PRO A 162 26.75 6.51 -6.22
CA PRO A 162 27.33 5.33 -5.58
C PRO A 162 28.03 4.42 -6.61
N ARG A 163 29.21 3.88 -6.26
CA ARG A 163 30.00 3.00 -7.10
C ARG A 163 30.29 1.66 -6.42
N GLY A 164 30.71 0.67 -7.22
CA GLY A 164 31.07 -0.66 -6.72
C GLY A 164 29.95 -1.30 -5.92
N PHE A 165 30.25 -1.78 -4.71
CA PHE A 165 29.28 -2.47 -3.86
C PHE A 165 28.07 -1.59 -3.49
N ALA A 166 28.28 -0.30 -3.24
CA ALA A 166 27.18 0.63 -2.90
C ALA A 166 26.19 0.78 -4.07
N ALA A 167 26.66 0.83 -5.32
CA ALA A 167 25.81 0.84 -6.50
C ALA A 167 24.97 -0.43 -6.63
N VAL A 168 25.55 -1.58 -6.32
CA VAL A 168 24.83 -2.88 -6.33
C VAL A 168 23.74 -2.88 -5.27
N VAL A 169 24.03 -2.45 -4.03
CA VAL A 169 23.06 -2.37 -2.95
C VAL A 169 21.91 -1.43 -3.32
N MET A 170 22.21 -0.24 -3.84
CA MET A 170 21.19 0.71 -4.31
C MET A 170 20.32 0.10 -5.41
N THR A 171 20.95 -0.54 -6.42
CA THR A 171 20.22 -1.19 -7.51
C THR A 171 19.29 -2.29 -7.00
N LEU A 172 19.76 -3.17 -6.11
CA LEU A 172 18.95 -4.24 -5.53
C LEU A 172 17.80 -3.71 -4.67
N ALA A 173 18.01 -2.57 -3.99
CA ALA A 173 16.97 -1.92 -3.22
C ALA A 173 15.86 -1.33 -4.09
N TYR A 174 16.19 -0.80 -5.26
CA TYR A 174 15.24 -0.12 -6.14
C TYR A 174 14.65 -1.04 -7.23
N LEU A 175 15.33 -2.10 -7.62
CA LEU A 175 14.87 -3.02 -8.67
C LEU A 175 13.46 -3.57 -8.46
N PRO A 176 13.04 -3.98 -7.25
CA PRO A 176 11.68 -4.47 -7.02
C PRO A 176 10.59 -3.45 -7.33
N LEU A 177 10.87 -2.14 -7.23
CA LEU A 177 9.89 -1.09 -7.53
C LEU A 177 9.37 -1.13 -8.97
N VAL A 178 10.14 -1.65 -9.90
CA VAL A 178 9.74 -1.79 -11.30
C VAL A 178 8.49 -2.67 -11.44
N ALA A 179 8.35 -3.66 -10.56
CA ALA A 179 7.19 -4.55 -10.56
C ALA A 179 5.93 -3.90 -9.96
N TRP A 180 6.06 -2.84 -9.16
CA TRP A 180 4.93 -2.24 -8.46
C TRP A 180 3.83 -1.74 -9.41
N GLY A 181 4.19 -0.97 -10.43
CA GLY A 181 3.23 -0.44 -11.42
C GLY A 181 2.40 -1.52 -12.12
N PRO A 182 3.03 -2.49 -12.80
CA PRO A 182 2.33 -3.60 -13.46
C PRO A 182 1.47 -4.44 -12.51
N LEU A 183 1.96 -4.74 -11.31
CA LEU A 183 1.21 -5.50 -10.30
C LEU A 183 -0.02 -4.72 -9.81
N LEU A 184 0.12 -3.43 -9.53
CA LEU A 184 -0.99 -2.56 -9.16
C LEU A 184 -2.04 -2.52 -10.29
N GLY A 185 -1.61 -2.41 -11.54
CA GLY A 185 -2.50 -2.41 -12.70
C GLY A 185 -3.30 -3.70 -12.82
N ALA A 186 -2.63 -4.86 -12.72
CA ALA A 186 -3.28 -6.16 -12.79
C ALA A 186 -4.33 -6.35 -11.67
N VAL A 187 -3.98 -5.98 -10.43
CA VAL A 187 -4.90 -6.05 -9.27
C VAL A 187 -6.08 -5.10 -9.46
N THR A 188 -5.83 -3.88 -9.97
CA THR A 188 -6.88 -2.87 -10.19
C THR A 188 -7.86 -3.32 -11.28
N LEU A 189 -7.37 -3.92 -12.36
CA LEU A 189 -8.23 -4.47 -13.43
C LEU A 189 -9.09 -5.63 -12.92
N ASP A 190 -8.55 -6.51 -12.09
CA ASP A 190 -9.33 -7.57 -11.45
C ASP A 190 -10.42 -6.99 -10.53
N TYR A 191 -10.07 -6.02 -9.69
CA TYR A 191 -11.02 -5.31 -8.84
C TYR A 191 -12.13 -4.64 -9.66
N ALA A 192 -11.79 -3.95 -10.76
CA ALA A 192 -12.75 -3.32 -11.64
C ALA A 192 -13.72 -4.35 -12.26
N ARG A 193 -13.20 -5.50 -12.75
CA ARG A 193 -14.03 -6.58 -13.30
C ARG A 193 -15.00 -7.13 -12.26
N ARG A 194 -14.58 -7.35 -11.03
CA ARG A 194 -15.42 -7.88 -9.94
C ARG A 194 -16.49 -6.89 -9.49
N THR A 195 -16.17 -5.60 -9.46
CA THR A 195 -17.07 -4.56 -8.92
C THR A 195 -18.02 -3.96 -9.95
N LEU A 196 -17.61 -3.85 -11.23
CA LEU A 196 -18.41 -3.22 -12.28
C LEU A 196 -19.37 -4.20 -12.98
N ARG A 197 -19.00 -5.48 -13.12
CA ARG A 197 -19.88 -6.51 -13.71
C ARG A 197 -21.20 -6.70 -12.96
N ARG A 198 -21.29 -6.36 -11.68
CA ARG A 198 -22.51 -6.46 -10.88
C ARG A 198 -23.50 -5.31 -11.05
N ARG A 199 -23.14 -4.27 -11.76
CA ARG A 199 -24.04 -3.13 -12.02
C ARG A 199 -24.86 -3.29 -13.30
N ARG A 200 -24.60 -4.38 -14.05
CA ARG A 200 -25.42 -4.82 -15.19
C ARG A 200 -26.28 -6.00 -14.77
#